data_7a291ce931ba98b7a6dfc8a96ed161a1
#
_entry.id   7a291ce931ba98b7a6dfc8a96ed161a1
#
_cell.length_a   1.000
_cell.length_b   1.000
_cell.length_c   1.000
_cell.angle_alpha   90.00
_cell.angle_beta   90.00
_cell.angle_gamma   90.00
#
_symmetry.space_group_name_H-M   'P 1'
#
loop_
_entity.id
_entity.type
_entity.pdbx_description
1 polymer ?
#
loop_
_entity_poly.entity_id
_entity_poly.type
_entity_poly.pdbx_seq_one_letter_code
_entity_poly.pdbx_strand_id
1 'polypeptide(L)'
;MRVADFVANFIYEELNVQHVFTVTGAGIMHLTDGLISHKKLKTICPHHEQTASMALEAYSRATENFGVGIFTTGPGSTNTITGLAGAWQDSVPCLFISGQVKKSEASANSGIKNLRQFGVQELDIIPIIKSITKYAVTINRPEKIRYELEKAVHIAKTGRPGPVWIEIPMDVQSAKINDELEQYIPEKNTKPAINKKDIEHLSTL
;
A
#
# COMPACT_ATOMS: atom_id res chain seq x y z
N MET A 1 15.33 8.78 -11.42
CA MET A 1 14.41 7.68 -11.83
C MET A 1 12.95 8.16 -11.77
N ARG A 2 11.96 7.40 -12.26
CA ARG A 2 10.53 7.70 -12.05
C ARG A 2 10.10 7.16 -10.66
N VAL A 3 9.00 7.73 -10.11
CA VAL A 3 8.37 7.17 -8.89
C VAL A 3 8.06 5.68 -9.05
N ALA A 4 7.52 5.26 -10.20
CA ALA A 4 7.18 3.86 -10.46
C ALA A 4 8.41 2.93 -10.39
N ASP A 5 9.55 3.37 -10.90
CA ASP A 5 10.81 2.61 -10.83
C ASP A 5 11.34 2.55 -9.38
N PHE A 6 11.19 3.66 -8.62
CA PHE A 6 11.53 3.70 -7.20
C PHE A 6 10.69 2.71 -6.38
N VAL A 7 9.38 2.66 -6.63
CA VAL A 7 8.48 1.70 -5.95
C VAL A 7 8.92 0.26 -6.20
N ALA A 8 9.25 -0.10 -7.44
CA ALA A 8 9.73 -1.43 -7.77
C ALA A 8 11.07 -1.77 -7.06
N ASN A 9 12.01 -0.83 -7.07
CA ASN A 9 13.27 -0.98 -6.34
C ASN A 9 13.05 -1.11 -4.83
N PHE A 10 12.19 -0.29 -4.24
CA PHE A 10 11.86 -0.34 -2.81
C PHE A 10 11.30 -1.70 -2.39
N ILE A 11 10.37 -2.25 -3.18
CA ILE A 11 9.78 -3.57 -2.91
C ILE A 11 10.85 -4.65 -2.92
N TYR A 12 11.77 -4.61 -3.87
CA TYR A 12 12.80 -5.64 -3.99
C TYR A 12 13.94 -5.45 -2.98
N GLU A 13 14.54 -4.24 -2.94
CA GLU A 13 15.79 -4.01 -2.18
C GLU A 13 15.50 -3.76 -0.68
N GLU A 14 14.46 -2.99 -0.34
CA GLU A 14 14.18 -2.61 1.05
C GLU A 14 13.25 -3.61 1.76
N LEU A 15 12.24 -4.16 1.06
CA LEU A 15 11.35 -5.14 1.66
C LEU A 15 11.82 -6.59 1.47
N ASN A 16 12.80 -6.84 0.61
CA ASN A 16 13.25 -8.17 0.21
C ASN A 16 12.08 -9.05 -0.28
N VAL A 17 11.16 -8.45 -1.06
CA VAL A 17 10.00 -9.13 -1.65
C VAL A 17 10.26 -9.37 -3.12
N GLN A 18 10.07 -10.62 -3.56
CA GLN A 18 10.31 -11.02 -4.95
C GLN A 18 9.02 -11.16 -5.78
N HIS A 19 7.87 -11.32 -5.15
CA HIS A 19 6.59 -11.56 -5.80
C HIS A 19 5.61 -10.44 -5.48
N VAL A 20 5.04 -9.82 -6.52
CA VAL A 20 4.01 -8.80 -6.41
C VAL A 20 2.72 -9.29 -7.05
N PHE A 21 1.63 -9.23 -6.31
CA PHE A 21 0.31 -9.66 -6.77
C PHE A 21 -0.43 -8.47 -7.40
N THR A 22 -0.95 -8.65 -8.61
CA THR A 22 -1.58 -7.54 -9.33
C THR A 22 -2.62 -8.02 -10.33
N VAL A 23 -3.63 -7.20 -10.58
CA VAL A 23 -4.42 -7.21 -11.80
C VAL A 23 -4.21 -5.85 -12.45
N THR A 24 -3.69 -5.85 -13.67
CA THR A 24 -3.31 -4.62 -14.36
C THR A 24 -4.53 -3.76 -14.72
N GLY A 25 -4.30 -2.47 -14.92
CA GLY A 25 -5.32 -1.52 -15.34
C GLY A 25 -4.73 -0.12 -15.60
N ALA A 26 -5.52 0.75 -16.22
CA ALA A 26 -5.06 2.08 -16.66
C ALA A 26 -4.49 2.92 -15.51
N GLY A 27 -5.11 2.85 -14.32
CA GLY A 27 -4.67 3.65 -13.16
C GLY A 27 -3.30 3.28 -12.61
N ILE A 28 -2.71 2.14 -13.01
CA ILE A 28 -1.38 1.68 -12.56
C ILE A 28 -0.42 1.42 -13.72
N MET A 29 -0.67 1.98 -14.90
CA MET A 29 0.16 1.67 -16.07
C MET A 29 1.65 1.91 -15.86
N HIS A 30 2.04 3.00 -15.19
CA HIS A 30 3.44 3.29 -14.92
C HIS A 30 4.02 2.39 -13.83
N LEU A 31 3.23 2.04 -12.79
CA LEU A 31 3.66 1.08 -11.78
C LEU A 31 3.87 -0.31 -12.40
N THR A 32 2.95 -0.75 -13.27
CA THR A 32 3.09 -2.02 -14.00
C THR A 32 4.34 -2.03 -14.87
N ASP A 33 4.62 -0.93 -15.58
CA ASP A 33 5.85 -0.78 -16.38
C ASP A 33 7.10 -0.83 -15.51
N GLY A 34 7.10 -0.16 -14.35
CA GLY A 34 8.19 -0.22 -13.37
C GLY A 34 8.44 -1.64 -12.84
N LEU A 35 7.37 -2.39 -12.50
CA LEU A 35 7.49 -3.78 -12.06
C LEU A 35 8.08 -4.69 -13.14
N ILE A 36 7.59 -4.59 -14.39
CA ILE A 36 8.06 -5.43 -15.51
C ILE A 36 9.50 -5.08 -15.88
N SER A 37 9.87 -3.82 -15.81
CA SER A 37 11.23 -3.35 -16.08
C SER A 37 12.24 -3.82 -15.03
N HIS A 38 11.78 -4.11 -13.81
CA HIS A 38 12.61 -4.60 -12.72
C HIS A 38 12.83 -6.12 -12.83
N LYS A 39 13.90 -6.53 -13.51
CA LYS A 39 14.17 -7.94 -13.93
C LYS A 39 14.12 -9.00 -12.83
N LYS A 40 14.23 -8.60 -11.56
CA LYS A 40 14.25 -9.53 -10.41
C LYS A 40 12.88 -9.68 -9.73
N LEU A 41 11.94 -8.78 -9.98
CA LEU A 41 10.57 -8.91 -9.49
C LEU A 41 9.76 -9.84 -10.40
N LYS A 42 8.90 -10.63 -9.78
CA LYS A 42 7.93 -11.49 -10.45
C LYS A 42 6.52 -11.00 -10.17
N THR A 43 5.77 -10.69 -11.21
CA THR A 43 4.36 -10.34 -11.09
C THR A 43 3.49 -11.60 -11.15
N ILE A 44 2.62 -11.75 -10.18
CA ILE A 44 1.60 -12.82 -10.14
C ILE A 44 0.26 -12.17 -10.44
N CYS A 45 -0.34 -12.57 -11.56
CA CYS A 45 -1.58 -11.98 -12.08
C CYS A 45 -2.74 -12.98 -12.01
N PRO A 46 -3.47 -13.06 -10.89
CA PRO A 46 -4.73 -13.81 -10.84
C PRO A 46 -5.80 -13.15 -11.72
N HIS A 47 -6.92 -13.85 -11.94
CA HIS A 47 -8.00 -13.35 -12.77
C HIS A 47 -8.92 -12.33 -12.06
N HIS A 48 -8.70 -12.09 -10.75
CA HIS A 48 -9.51 -11.17 -9.96
C HIS A 48 -8.69 -10.57 -8.81
N GLU A 49 -8.90 -9.29 -8.49
CA GLU A 49 -8.15 -8.56 -7.45
C GLU A 49 -8.41 -9.12 -6.04
N GLN A 50 -9.60 -9.66 -5.77
CA GLN A 50 -9.88 -10.34 -4.51
C GLN A 50 -8.95 -11.54 -4.33
N THR A 51 -8.76 -12.35 -5.37
CA THR A 51 -7.80 -13.46 -5.34
C THR A 51 -6.39 -12.97 -5.11
N ALA A 52 -5.98 -11.89 -5.78
CA ALA A 52 -4.66 -11.28 -5.59
C ALA A 52 -4.47 -10.78 -4.14
N SER A 53 -5.49 -10.15 -3.56
CA SER A 53 -5.44 -9.63 -2.19
C SER A 53 -5.37 -10.74 -1.13
N MET A 54 -6.07 -11.85 -1.33
CA MET A 54 -5.97 -13.03 -0.47
C MET A 54 -4.62 -13.74 -0.63
N ALA A 55 -4.11 -13.80 -1.88
CA ALA A 55 -2.83 -14.44 -2.16
C ALA A 55 -1.65 -13.67 -1.55
N LEU A 56 -1.65 -12.33 -1.60
CA LEU A 56 -0.60 -11.53 -0.96
C LEU A 56 -0.62 -11.66 0.58
N GLU A 57 -1.80 -11.77 1.18
CA GLU A 57 -1.95 -12.01 2.61
C GLU A 57 -1.38 -13.38 2.99
N ALA A 58 -1.76 -14.44 2.28
CA ALA A 58 -1.22 -15.78 2.47
C ALA A 58 0.30 -15.84 2.23
N TYR A 59 0.81 -15.10 1.24
CA TYR A 59 2.24 -14.98 0.98
C TYR A 59 2.97 -14.31 2.16
N SER A 60 2.39 -13.27 2.75
CA SER A 60 2.98 -12.62 3.93
C SER A 60 3.14 -13.61 5.09
N ARG A 61 2.13 -14.43 5.35
CA ARG A 61 2.20 -15.47 6.40
C ARG A 61 3.23 -16.55 6.09
N ALA A 62 3.21 -17.06 4.86
CA ALA A 62 4.09 -18.16 4.46
C ALA A 62 5.57 -17.78 4.44
N THR A 63 5.88 -16.51 4.18
CA THR A 63 7.27 -16.02 4.08
C THR A 63 7.74 -15.28 5.34
N GLU A 64 6.84 -15.05 6.31
CA GLU A 64 7.09 -14.19 7.48
C GLU A 64 7.61 -12.79 7.09
N ASN A 65 7.23 -12.34 5.89
CA ASN A 65 7.61 -11.06 5.33
C ASN A 65 6.38 -10.32 4.79
N PHE A 66 6.55 -9.22 4.05
CA PHE A 66 5.44 -8.49 3.45
C PHE A 66 4.81 -9.24 2.29
N GLY A 67 3.48 -9.30 2.27
CA GLY A 67 2.71 -9.47 1.05
C GLY A 67 2.51 -8.11 0.38
N VAL A 68 2.84 -8.00 -0.90
CA VAL A 68 2.72 -6.75 -1.67
C VAL A 68 1.77 -6.94 -2.83
N GLY A 69 0.78 -6.04 -2.95
CA GLY A 69 -0.14 -6.00 -4.08
C GLY A 69 -0.27 -4.62 -4.68
N ILE A 70 -0.41 -4.56 -6.01
CA ILE A 70 -0.61 -3.32 -6.77
C ILE A 70 -1.89 -3.43 -7.58
N PHE A 71 -2.81 -2.49 -7.40
CA PHE A 71 -4.17 -2.54 -7.92
C PHE A 71 -4.57 -1.26 -8.64
N THR A 72 -5.39 -1.37 -9.67
CA THR A 72 -5.84 -0.20 -10.41
C THR A 72 -6.90 0.60 -9.65
N THR A 73 -7.21 1.78 -10.16
CA THR A 73 -8.18 2.74 -9.62
C THR A 73 -9.58 2.14 -9.50
N GLY A 74 -10.36 2.64 -8.54
CA GLY A 74 -11.81 2.39 -8.42
C GLY A 74 -12.15 0.93 -8.16
N PRO A 75 -12.89 0.25 -9.08
CA PRO A 75 -13.35 -1.13 -8.84
C PRO A 75 -12.21 -2.12 -8.65
N GLY A 76 -11.04 -1.92 -9.25
CA GLY A 76 -9.88 -2.77 -9.00
C GLY A 76 -9.39 -2.68 -7.56
N SER A 77 -9.39 -1.48 -6.99
CA SER A 77 -9.06 -1.27 -5.57
C SER A 77 -10.14 -1.82 -4.64
N THR A 78 -11.43 -1.57 -4.90
CA THR A 78 -12.52 -2.05 -4.03
C THR A 78 -12.66 -3.56 -4.02
N ASN A 79 -12.32 -4.25 -5.12
CA ASN A 79 -12.30 -5.71 -5.17
C ASN A 79 -11.33 -6.34 -4.18
N THR A 80 -10.33 -5.59 -3.68
CA THR A 80 -9.34 -6.12 -2.72
C THR A 80 -9.79 -6.08 -1.27
N ILE A 81 -10.92 -5.43 -0.95
CA ILE A 81 -11.36 -5.15 0.42
C ILE A 81 -11.50 -6.43 1.25
N THR A 82 -11.96 -7.53 0.66
CA THR A 82 -12.09 -8.81 1.38
C THR A 82 -10.74 -9.32 1.90
N GLY A 83 -9.71 -9.35 1.05
CA GLY A 83 -8.37 -9.76 1.50
C GLY A 83 -7.71 -8.75 2.45
N LEU A 84 -7.98 -7.45 2.24
CA LEU A 84 -7.53 -6.40 3.16
C LEU A 84 -8.15 -6.58 4.56
N ALA A 85 -9.45 -6.87 4.64
CA ALA A 85 -10.16 -7.13 5.90
C ALA A 85 -9.61 -8.39 6.60
N GLY A 86 -9.30 -9.45 5.85
CA GLY A 86 -8.63 -10.65 6.39
C GLY A 86 -7.28 -10.31 7.00
N ALA A 87 -6.43 -9.60 6.27
CA ALA A 87 -5.13 -9.16 6.78
C ALA A 87 -5.24 -8.27 8.04
N TRP A 88 -6.28 -7.41 8.11
CA TRP A 88 -6.56 -6.59 9.29
C TRP A 88 -6.95 -7.43 10.50
N GLN A 89 -7.91 -8.36 10.35
CA GLN A 89 -8.41 -9.21 11.44
C GLN A 89 -7.29 -10.08 12.01
N ASP A 90 -6.47 -10.65 11.14
CA ASP A 90 -5.43 -11.59 11.53
C ASP A 90 -4.07 -10.93 11.80
N SER A 91 -4.03 -9.59 11.76
CA SER A 91 -2.82 -8.82 12.08
C SER A 91 -1.63 -9.11 11.16
N VAL A 92 -1.90 -9.34 9.88
CA VAL A 92 -0.89 -9.66 8.87
C VAL A 92 -0.35 -8.38 8.22
N PRO A 93 0.96 -8.10 8.28
CA PRO A 93 1.54 -6.91 7.68
C PRO A 93 1.60 -7.04 6.16
N CYS A 94 0.74 -6.30 5.47
CA CYS A 94 0.67 -6.27 4.01
C CYS A 94 0.76 -4.84 3.49
N LEU A 95 1.37 -4.66 2.32
CA LEU A 95 1.44 -3.40 1.60
C LEU A 95 0.53 -3.46 0.38
N PHE A 96 -0.57 -2.72 0.44
CA PHE A 96 -1.46 -2.49 -0.69
C PHE A 96 -1.08 -1.16 -1.36
N ILE A 97 -0.88 -1.19 -2.65
CA ILE A 97 -0.62 0.01 -3.46
C ILE A 97 -1.72 0.11 -4.50
N SER A 98 -2.37 1.27 -4.59
CA SER A 98 -3.33 1.53 -5.66
C SER A 98 -2.91 2.67 -6.54
N GLY A 99 -3.36 2.60 -7.79
CA GLY A 99 -3.34 3.77 -8.65
C GLY A 99 -4.55 4.68 -8.39
N GLN A 100 -4.47 5.88 -8.93
CA GLN A 100 -5.56 6.84 -9.02
C GLN A 100 -5.48 7.61 -10.34
N VAL A 101 -6.55 8.25 -10.75
CA VAL A 101 -6.56 9.18 -11.87
C VAL A 101 -5.51 10.28 -11.67
N LYS A 102 -5.15 11.01 -12.73
CA LYS A 102 -4.26 12.17 -12.56
C LYS A 102 -4.89 13.19 -11.63
N LYS A 103 -4.09 13.90 -10.87
CA LYS A 103 -4.58 14.94 -9.94
C LYS A 103 -5.47 15.98 -10.64
N SER A 104 -5.19 16.33 -11.90
CA SER A 104 -6.02 17.24 -12.71
C SER A 104 -7.38 16.65 -13.10
N GLU A 105 -7.53 15.33 -13.05
CA GLU A 105 -8.74 14.58 -13.39
C GLU A 105 -9.49 14.10 -12.14
N ALA A 106 -9.03 14.49 -10.94
CA ALA A 106 -9.70 14.14 -9.69
C ALA A 106 -10.84 15.10 -9.40
N SER A 107 -11.98 14.56 -8.98
CA SER A 107 -13.18 15.34 -8.60
C SER A 107 -12.89 16.36 -7.51
N ALA A 108 -12.04 16.01 -6.55
CA ALA A 108 -11.58 16.90 -5.48
C ALA A 108 -10.87 18.16 -6.01
N ASN A 109 -10.26 18.10 -7.19
CA ASN A 109 -9.52 19.20 -7.82
C ASN A 109 -10.31 19.89 -8.96
N SER A 110 -11.53 19.44 -9.24
CA SER A 110 -12.37 19.97 -10.33
C SER A 110 -12.93 21.38 -10.07
N GLY A 111 -12.94 21.83 -8.81
CA GLY A 111 -13.60 23.04 -8.37
C GLY A 111 -15.14 22.92 -8.28
N ILE A 112 -15.73 21.80 -8.67
CA ILE A 112 -17.18 21.55 -8.65
C ILE A 112 -17.54 20.85 -7.34
N LYS A 113 -18.40 21.50 -6.54
CA LYS A 113 -18.87 20.92 -5.27
C LYS A 113 -19.74 19.68 -5.50
N ASN A 114 -19.56 18.67 -4.65
CA ASN A 114 -20.31 17.42 -4.65
C ASN A 114 -20.23 16.61 -5.96
N LEU A 115 -19.19 16.82 -6.74
CA LEU A 115 -18.92 15.98 -7.91
C LEU A 115 -18.49 14.58 -7.44
N ARG A 116 -19.23 13.55 -7.88
CA ARG A 116 -18.94 12.15 -7.48
C ARG A 116 -17.74 11.55 -8.18
N GLN A 117 -17.57 11.94 -9.44
CA GLN A 117 -16.55 11.37 -10.32
C GLN A 117 -16.24 12.38 -11.42
N PHE A 118 -14.97 12.52 -11.77
CA PHE A 118 -14.50 13.30 -12.89
C PHE A 118 -13.63 12.43 -13.81
N GLY A 119 -12.61 11.79 -13.25
CA GLY A 119 -11.77 10.87 -14.00
C GLY A 119 -12.41 9.48 -14.20
N VAL A 120 -11.87 8.74 -15.17
CA VAL A 120 -12.35 7.38 -15.49
C VAL A 120 -12.11 6.44 -14.31
N GLN A 121 -13.19 5.80 -13.82
CA GLN A 121 -13.16 4.88 -12.68
C GLN A 121 -12.66 5.53 -11.36
N GLU A 122 -12.65 6.84 -11.29
CA GLU A 122 -12.26 7.55 -10.07
C GLU A 122 -13.13 7.12 -8.88
N LEU A 123 -12.48 6.81 -7.78
CA LEU A 123 -13.09 6.55 -6.50
C LEU A 123 -12.12 6.97 -5.39
N ASP A 124 -12.60 7.72 -4.40
CA ASP A 124 -11.83 7.99 -3.19
C ASP A 124 -11.84 6.74 -2.29
N ILE A 125 -10.82 5.92 -2.43
CA ILE A 125 -10.69 4.65 -1.71
C ILE A 125 -10.29 4.84 -0.25
N ILE A 126 -9.55 5.89 0.08
CA ILE A 126 -8.97 6.09 1.41
C ILE A 126 -10.02 6.11 2.53
N PRO A 127 -11.14 6.85 2.43
CA PRO A 127 -12.19 6.82 3.46
C PRO A 127 -12.82 5.43 3.62
N ILE A 128 -12.92 4.64 2.55
CA ILE A 128 -13.55 3.31 2.56
C ILE A 128 -12.71 2.32 3.37
N ILE A 129 -11.39 2.36 3.24
CA ILE A 129 -10.47 1.39 3.85
C ILE A 129 -9.86 1.84 5.17
N LYS A 130 -10.07 3.08 5.56
CA LYS A 130 -9.44 3.69 6.73
C LYS A 130 -9.65 2.90 8.02
N SER A 131 -10.80 2.26 8.19
CA SER A 131 -11.13 1.47 9.38
C SER A 131 -10.48 0.08 9.43
N ILE A 132 -9.94 -0.39 8.30
CA ILE A 132 -9.33 -1.71 8.14
C ILE A 132 -7.88 -1.64 7.66
N THR A 133 -7.23 -0.50 7.91
CA THR A 133 -5.80 -0.28 7.65
C THR A 133 -5.16 0.43 8.84
N LYS A 134 -3.90 0.15 9.10
CA LYS A 134 -3.12 0.88 10.10
C LYS A 134 -2.68 2.27 9.61
N TYR A 135 -2.48 2.39 8.31
CA TYR A 135 -2.11 3.61 7.64
C TYR A 135 -2.63 3.59 6.20
N ALA A 136 -3.20 4.68 5.77
CA ALA A 136 -3.65 4.85 4.40
C ALA A 136 -3.41 6.30 3.96
N VAL A 137 -2.78 6.50 2.81
CA VAL A 137 -2.44 7.84 2.30
C VAL A 137 -2.42 7.88 0.77
N THR A 138 -2.84 9.02 0.21
CA THR A 138 -2.65 9.36 -1.21
C THR A 138 -1.40 10.22 -1.36
N ILE A 139 -0.45 9.80 -2.18
CA ILE A 139 0.79 10.53 -2.43
C ILE A 139 0.57 11.59 -3.49
N ASN A 140 0.38 12.83 -3.07
CA ASN A 140 0.14 13.96 -3.97
C ASN A 140 1.43 14.64 -4.47
N ARG A 141 2.57 14.39 -3.82
CA ARG A 141 3.88 14.95 -4.14
C ARG A 141 4.90 13.85 -4.37
N PRO A 142 5.49 13.77 -5.59
CA PRO A 142 6.41 12.69 -5.97
C PRO A 142 7.59 12.53 -5.01
N GLU A 143 8.13 13.64 -4.48
CA GLU A 143 9.27 13.65 -3.58
C GLU A 143 8.99 13.03 -2.20
N LYS A 144 7.73 12.80 -1.85
CA LYS A 144 7.33 12.13 -0.61
C LYS A 144 7.26 10.60 -0.72
N ILE A 145 7.48 10.03 -1.90
CA ILE A 145 7.34 8.59 -2.11
C ILE A 145 8.15 7.75 -1.13
N ARG A 146 9.41 8.09 -0.89
CA ARG A 146 10.27 7.38 0.04
C ARG A 146 9.75 7.46 1.46
N TYR A 147 9.51 8.68 1.93
CA TYR A 147 9.00 8.94 3.28
C TYR A 147 7.72 8.16 3.57
N GLU A 148 6.76 8.18 2.65
CA GLU A 148 5.46 7.53 2.85
C GLU A 148 5.55 5.99 2.80
N LEU A 149 6.40 5.43 1.93
CA LEU A 149 6.64 3.99 1.90
C LEU A 149 7.34 3.49 3.17
N GLU A 150 8.42 4.15 3.59
CA GLU A 150 9.15 3.80 4.83
C GLU A 150 8.24 3.91 6.06
N LYS A 151 7.43 4.98 6.15
CA LYS A 151 6.45 5.18 7.21
C LYS A 151 5.39 4.10 7.24
N ALA A 152 4.80 3.77 6.08
CA ALA A 152 3.79 2.73 5.96
C ALA A 152 4.33 1.38 6.42
N VAL A 153 5.52 0.99 5.96
CA VAL A 153 6.19 -0.26 6.34
C VAL A 153 6.49 -0.30 7.83
N HIS A 154 6.99 0.79 8.39
CA HIS A 154 7.22 0.88 9.83
C HIS A 154 5.92 0.70 10.64
N ILE A 155 4.86 1.42 10.27
CA ILE A 155 3.56 1.33 10.94
C ILE A 155 2.96 -0.07 10.79
N ALA A 156 3.08 -0.72 9.62
CA ALA A 156 2.57 -2.07 9.40
C ALA A 156 3.15 -3.10 10.38
N LYS A 157 4.43 -2.96 10.74
CA LYS A 157 5.16 -3.89 11.63
C LYS A 157 5.11 -3.51 13.11
N THR A 158 4.87 -2.24 13.44
CA THR A 158 5.01 -1.73 14.82
C THR A 158 3.73 -1.97 15.64
N GLY A 159 3.86 -2.35 16.90
CA GLY A 159 2.73 -2.71 17.77
C GLY A 159 2.01 -3.96 17.27
N ARG A 160 0.66 -3.97 17.24
CA ARG A 160 -0.10 -5.02 16.57
C ARG A 160 0.10 -4.87 15.07
N PRO A 161 0.69 -5.85 14.35
CA PRO A 161 0.88 -5.74 12.90
C PRO A 161 -0.44 -5.60 12.13
N GLY A 162 -0.36 -5.19 10.88
CA GLY A 162 -1.55 -5.09 10.04
C GLY A 162 -1.28 -4.41 8.71
N PRO A 163 -2.27 -4.42 7.81
CA PRO A 163 -2.13 -3.90 6.47
C PRO A 163 -2.05 -2.37 6.42
N VAL A 164 -1.36 -1.88 5.41
CA VAL A 164 -1.24 -0.45 5.07
C VAL A 164 -1.55 -0.23 3.60
N TRP A 165 -1.94 1.01 3.26
CA TRP A 165 -2.35 1.37 1.92
C TRP A 165 -1.68 2.66 1.44
N ILE A 166 -1.10 2.60 0.25
CA ILE A 166 -0.51 3.76 -0.45
C ILE A 166 -1.23 3.93 -1.79
N GLU A 167 -1.88 5.07 -1.99
CA GLU A 167 -2.48 5.42 -3.27
C GLU A 167 -1.56 6.39 -4.02
N ILE A 168 -1.29 6.11 -5.29
CA ILE A 168 -0.37 6.89 -6.12
C ILE A 168 -1.06 7.33 -7.40
N PRO A 169 -1.44 8.63 -7.54
CA PRO A 169 -2.00 9.16 -8.77
C PRO A 169 -1.10 8.95 -9.99
N MET A 170 -1.69 8.76 -11.17
CA MET A 170 -0.98 8.38 -12.41
C MET A 170 0.11 9.39 -12.82
N ASP A 171 -0.14 10.69 -12.64
CA ASP A 171 0.85 11.74 -12.89
C ASP A 171 2.01 11.70 -11.89
N VAL A 172 1.76 11.29 -10.64
CA VAL A 172 2.82 11.05 -9.65
C VAL A 172 3.64 9.82 -9.99
N GLN A 173 3.01 8.71 -10.43
CA GLN A 173 3.72 7.49 -10.83
C GLN A 173 4.78 7.75 -11.92
N SER A 174 4.47 8.61 -12.88
CA SER A 174 5.35 8.94 -14.00
C SER A 174 6.38 10.03 -13.71
N ALA A 175 6.21 10.76 -12.61
CA ALA A 175 7.07 11.88 -12.27
C ALA A 175 8.51 11.42 -11.99
N LYS A 176 9.47 12.23 -12.45
CA LYS A 176 10.90 12.05 -12.16
C LYS A 176 11.19 12.58 -10.75
N ILE A 177 11.95 11.82 -10.00
CA ILE A 177 12.43 12.17 -8.67
C ILE A 177 13.95 12.22 -8.65
N ASN A 178 14.48 13.05 -7.74
CA ASN A 178 15.90 13.15 -7.46
C ASN A 178 16.35 11.98 -6.58
N ASP A 179 17.66 11.77 -6.46
CA ASP A 179 18.24 10.70 -5.63
C ASP A 179 18.17 11.04 -4.13
N GLU A 180 18.13 12.33 -3.78
CA GLU A 180 17.98 12.81 -2.40
C GLU A 180 16.48 12.95 -2.05
N LEU A 181 15.90 11.87 -1.53
CA LEU A 181 14.53 11.86 -1.03
C LEU A 181 14.51 11.90 0.50
N GLU A 182 13.51 12.59 1.06
CA GLU A 182 13.27 12.61 2.49
C GLU A 182 13.01 11.18 3.01
N GLN A 183 13.72 10.84 4.09
CA GLN A 183 13.56 9.56 4.79
C GLN A 183 12.57 9.71 5.96
N TYR A 184 11.89 8.63 6.28
CA TYR A 184 11.11 8.55 7.50
C TYR A 184 11.99 8.11 8.66
N ILE A 185 12.07 8.93 9.71
CA ILE A 185 12.79 8.60 10.95
C ILE A 185 11.73 8.20 11.99
N PRO A 186 11.66 6.93 12.39
CA PRO A 186 10.73 6.48 13.40
C PRO A 186 11.01 7.15 14.75
N GLU A 187 9.93 7.58 15.43
CA GLU A 187 10.06 7.95 16.84
C GLU A 187 10.45 6.73 17.67
N LYS A 188 11.27 6.92 18.71
CA LYS A 188 11.68 5.83 19.60
C LYS A 188 10.45 5.27 20.31
N ASN A 189 10.01 4.10 19.88
CA ASN A 189 8.92 3.38 20.55
C ASN A 189 9.43 2.83 21.88
N THR A 190 9.01 3.42 22.98
CA THR A 190 9.13 2.80 24.30
C THR A 190 8.07 1.71 24.38
N LYS A 191 8.47 0.44 24.29
CA LYS A 191 7.58 -0.66 24.58
C LYS A 191 6.99 -0.47 25.98
N PRO A 192 5.67 -0.54 26.19
CA PRO A 192 5.11 -0.48 27.54
C PRO A 192 5.76 -1.58 28.41
N ALA A 193 6.19 -1.23 29.60
CA ALA A 193 6.71 -2.23 30.53
C ALA A 193 5.60 -3.23 30.88
N ILE A 194 5.88 -4.50 30.74
CA ILE A 194 4.94 -5.55 31.16
C ILE A 194 4.82 -5.49 32.69
N ASN A 195 3.62 -5.24 33.19
CA ASN A 195 3.35 -5.22 34.62
C ASN A 195 3.19 -6.65 35.16
N LYS A 196 3.93 -7.01 36.19
CA LYS A 196 3.82 -8.34 36.82
C LYS A 196 2.38 -8.68 37.25
N LYS A 197 1.62 -7.69 37.72
CA LYS A 197 0.22 -7.87 38.09
C LYS A 197 -0.68 -8.30 36.93
N ASP A 198 -0.39 -7.81 35.70
CA ASP A 198 -1.15 -8.20 34.52
C ASP A 198 -0.87 -9.65 34.13
N ILE A 199 0.38 -10.12 34.34
CA ILE A 199 0.75 -11.52 34.10
C ILE A 199 0.09 -12.43 35.13
N GLU A 200 0.11 -12.05 36.42
CA GLU A 200 -0.55 -12.79 37.50
C GLU A 200 -2.06 -12.89 37.28
N HIS A 201 -2.69 -11.80 36.82
CA HIS A 201 -4.12 -11.82 36.50
C HIS A 201 -4.44 -12.75 35.32
N LEU A 202 -3.64 -12.74 34.26
CA LEU A 202 -3.80 -13.65 33.12
C LEU A 202 -3.59 -15.12 33.47
N SER A 203 -2.73 -15.40 34.47
CA SER A 203 -2.49 -16.78 34.94
C SER A 203 -3.61 -17.34 35.79
N THR A 204 -4.57 -16.51 36.21
CA THR A 204 -5.73 -16.89 37.05
C THR A 204 -7.05 -16.99 36.27
N LEU A 205 -7.02 -16.66 34.96
CA LEU A 205 -8.11 -16.85 34.00
C LEU A 205 -8.03 -18.23 33.35
#